data_ac5666751e90b592bd0c3d75cc4dd822
#
_entry.id   ac5666751e90b592bd0c3d75cc4dd822
#
_cell.length_a   1.000
_cell.length_b   1.000
_cell.length_c   1.000
_cell.angle_alpha   90.00
_cell.angle_beta   90.00
_cell.angle_gamma   90.00
#
_symmetry.space_group_name_H-M   'P 1'
#
loop_
_entity.id
_entity.type
_entity.pdbx_description
1 polymer ?
#
loop_
_entity_poly.entity_id
_entity_poly.type
_entity_poly.pdbx_seq_one_letter_code
_entity_poly.pdbx_strand_id
1 'polypeptide(L)' 'GGIHHLCFRTNEIDADVIRLKAKGYQFIGEKPTPGAHGARVIFIHPKSCDGVLVELSEPQGDH' A
#
# COMPACT_ATOMS: atom_id res chain seq x y z
N GLY A 1 -15.11 -17.15 6.47
CA GLY A 1 -13.87 -16.62 6.22
C GLY A 1 -13.39 -15.55 7.13
N GLY A 2 -12.14 -15.37 7.16
CA GLY A 2 -11.53 -14.33 7.93
C GLY A 2 -11.28 -13.09 7.12
N ILE A 3 -10.75 -12.11 7.78
CA ILE A 3 -10.29 -10.89 7.13
C ILE A 3 -8.93 -11.21 6.53
N HIS A 4 -8.78 -10.89 5.27
CA HIS A 4 -7.51 -11.09 4.60
C HIS A 4 -6.86 -9.73 4.42
N HIS A 5 -5.75 -9.55 5.10
CA HIS A 5 -4.99 -8.32 5.05
C HIS A 5 -3.52 -8.67 4.94
N LEU A 6 -2.89 -8.20 3.88
CA LEU A 6 -1.47 -8.43 3.68
C LEU A 6 -0.76 -7.08 3.71
N CYS A 7 0.40 -7.04 4.35
CA CYS A 7 1.21 -5.83 4.40
C CYS A 7 2.56 -6.12 3.77
N PHE A 8 2.94 -5.31 2.78
CA PHE A 8 4.23 -5.42 2.12
C PHE A 8 5.05 -4.19 2.41
N ARG A 9 6.30 -4.40 2.77
CA ARG A 9 7.22 -3.30 3.01
C ARG A 9 7.93 -2.96 1.72
N THR A 10 8.14 -1.68 1.52
CA THR A 10 8.82 -1.19 0.32
C THR A 10 9.72 -0.02 0.69
N ASN A 11 10.72 0.21 -0.13
CA ASN A 11 11.59 1.37 0.01
C ASN A 11 11.26 2.44 -1.03
N GLU A 12 10.26 2.19 -1.87
CA GLU A 12 9.95 3.08 -2.98
C GLU A 12 8.44 3.18 -3.17
N ILE A 13 7.74 3.55 -2.09
CA ILE A 13 6.28 3.49 -2.13
C ILE A 13 5.70 4.39 -3.21
N ASP A 14 6.27 5.57 -3.44
CA ASP A 14 5.74 6.46 -4.48
C ASP A 14 5.91 5.86 -5.86
N ALA A 15 7.06 5.28 -6.14
CA ALA A 15 7.31 4.64 -7.42
C ALA A 15 6.42 3.41 -7.59
N ASP A 16 6.22 2.65 -6.50
CA ASP A 16 5.37 1.48 -6.56
C ASP A 16 3.94 1.86 -6.89
N VAL A 17 3.43 2.94 -6.30
CA VAL A 17 2.07 3.38 -6.57
C VAL A 17 1.92 3.76 -8.04
N ILE A 18 2.87 4.51 -8.57
CA ILE A 18 2.82 4.90 -9.98
C ILE A 18 2.83 3.67 -10.89
N ARG A 19 3.72 2.73 -10.60
CA ARG A 19 3.86 1.53 -11.41
C ARG A 19 2.59 0.68 -11.37
N LEU A 20 2.03 0.50 -10.19
CA LEU A 20 0.84 -0.33 -10.03
C LEU A 20 -0.39 0.33 -10.63
N LYS A 21 -0.52 1.66 -10.50
CA LYS A 21 -1.61 2.35 -11.15
C LYS A 21 -1.55 2.18 -12.67
N ALA A 22 -0.34 2.23 -13.22
CA ALA A 22 -0.17 2.04 -14.66
C ALA A 22 -0.60 0.64 -15.10
N LYS A 23 -0.57 -0.33 -14.18
CA LYS A 23 -1.01 -1.69 -14.46
C LYS A 23 -2.50 -1.91 -14.19
N GLY A 24 -3.21 -0.87 -13.76
CA GLY A 24 -4.64 -0.98 -13.54
C GLY A 24 -5.07 -1.22 -12.10
N TYR A 25 -4.13 -1.26 -11.16
CA TYR A 25 -4.49 -1.42 -9.76
C TYR A 25 -5.13 -0.15 -9.22
N GLN A 26 -6.18 -0.34 -8.44
CA GLN A 26 -6.87 0.77 -7.80
C GLN A 26 -6.43 0.87 -6.34
N PHE A 27 -6.25 2.10 -5.88
CA PHE A 27 -5.82 2.35 -4.51
C PHE A 27 -6.93 3.03 -3.73
N ILE A 28 -6.92 2.84 -2.42
CA ILE A 28 -7.79 3.59 -1.52
C ILE A 28 -7.00 4.84 -1.15
N GLY A 29 -7.44 5.98 -1.63
CA GLY A 29 -6.71 7.23 -1.47
C GLY A 29 -5.87 7.55 -2.68
N GLU A 30 -5.39 8.78 -2.75
CA GLU A 30 -4.66 9.25 -3.93
C GLU A 30 -3.16 9.09 -3.79
N LYS A 31 -2.68 9.12 -2.56
CA LYS A 31 -1.24 9.06 -2.29
C LYS A 31 -1.00 8.47 -0.92
N PRO A 32 0.22 8.01 -0.66
CA PRO A 32 0.55 7.48 0.66
C PRO A 32 0.36 8.54 1.75
N THR A 33 -0.05 8.07 2.93
CA THR A 33 -0.29 8.92 4.08
C THR A 33 0.47 8.37 5.28
N PRO A 34 0.63 9.17 6.34
CA PRO A 34 1.33 8.69 7.53
C PRO A 34 0.59 7.53 8.18
N GLY A 35 1.35 6.53 8.59
CA GLY A 35 0.82 5.39 9.31
C GLY A 35 1.53 5.20 10.62
N ALA A 36 1.45 3.97 11.16
CA ALA A 36 2.06 3.66 12.43
C ALA A 36 3.59 3.85 12.37
N HIS A 37 4.15 4.33 13.47
CA HIS A 37 5.61 4.49 13.63
C HIS A 37 6.25 5.36 12.57
N GLY A 38 5.49 6.31 12.06
CA GLY A 38 6.01 7.24 11.09
C GLY A 38 6.16 6.68 9.69
N ALA A 39 5.70 5.46 9.45
CA ALA A 39 5.74 4.89 8.11
C ALA A 39 4.77 5.61 7.18
N ARG A 40 5.04 5.55 5.89
CA ARG A 40 4.09 6.01 4.89
C ARG A 40 3.36 4.78 4.36
N VAL A 41 2.04 4.86 4.27
CA VAL A 41 1.24 3.71 3.88
C VAL A 41 0.19 4.09 2.86
N ILE A 42 -0.18 3.12 2.04
CA ILE A 42 -1.32 3.23 1.14
C ILE A 42 -1.90 1.84 0.97
N PHE A 43 -3.21 1.78 0.76
CA PHE A 43 -3.89 0.50 0.58
C PHE A 43 -4.31 0.32 -0.86
N ILE A 44 -4.13 -0.91 -1.37
CA ILE A 44 -4.64 -1.29 -2.68
C ILE A 44 -6.06 -1.79 -2.46
N HIS A 45 -6.97 -1.31 -3.31
CA HIS A 45 -8.37 -1.68 -3.18
C HIS A 45 -8.54 -3.19 -3.34
N PRO A 46 -9.33 -3.85 -2.48
CA PRO A 46 -9.52 -5.29 -2.58
C PRO A 46 -9.97 -5.78 -3.94
N LYS A 47 -10.69 -4.96 -4.69
CA LYS A 47 -11.11 -5.32 -6.05
C LYS A 47 -9.94 -5.66 -6.94
N SER A 48 -8.79 -5.06 -6.70
CA SER A 48 -7.61 -5.30 -7.53
C SER A 48 -6.77 -6.46 -7.03
N CYS A 49 -7.14 -7.04 -5.89
CA CYS A 49 -6.35 -8.08 -5.23
C CYS A 49 -7.22 -9.26 -4.79
N ASP A 50 -8.20 -9.62 -5.62
CA ASP A 50 -9.08 -10.78 -5.36
C ASP A 50 -9.74 -10.74 -3.98
N GLY A 51 -10.16 -9.55 -3.56
CA GLY A 51 -10.86 -9.40 -2.30
C GLY A 51 -9.95 -9.29 -1.09
N VAL A 52 -8.65 -9.25 -1.29
CA VAL A 52 -7.68 -9.11 -0.20
C VAL A 52 -7.28 -7.65 -0.07
N LEU A 53 -7.31 -7.13 1.15
CA LEU A 53 -6.82 -5.78 1.41
C LEU A 53 -5.30 -5.83 1.50
N VAL A 54 -4.63 -5.09 0.63
CA VAL A 54 -3.17 -5.07 0.60
C VAL A 54 -2.68 -3.70 1.00
N GLU A 55 -1.76 -3.68 1.95
CA GLU A 55 -1.15 -2.44 2.42
C GLU A 55 0.30 -2.38 1.96
N LEU A 56 0.70 -1.25 1.41
CA LEU A 56 2.11 -0.97 1.16
C LEU A 56 2.60 -0.04 2.24
N SER A 57 3.73 -0.36 2.83
CA SER A 57 4.28 0.41 3.94
C SER A 57 5.76 0.69 3.69
N GLU A 58 6.10 1.97 3.74
CA GLU A 58 7.49 2.37 3.63
C GLU A 58 7.93 2.95 4.96
N PRO A 59 8.76 2.21 5.70
CA PRO A 59 9.28 2.72 6.97
C PRO A 59 10.10 3.98 6.76
N GLN A 60 9.98 4.92 7.69
CA GLN A 60 10.75 6.16 7.65
C GLN A 60 11.71 6.20 8.82
N GLY A 61 12.77 6.85 8.59
CA GLY A 61 13.67 7.04 9.63
C GLY A 61 14.72 6.02 9.72
N ASP A 62 15.22 6.01 10.33
CA ASP A 62 16.03 5.31 10.46
C ASP A 62 16.94 5.44 11.29
N HIS A 63 17.12 5.28 11.47
CA HIS A 63 18.18 5.19 12.08
C HIS A 63 18.36 5.01 13.31
#